data_88404237d65bda1de2bbf29338dbc21e
#
_entry.id   88404237d65bda1de2bbf29338dbc21e
#
_cell.length_a   1.000
_cell.length_b   1.000
_cell.length_c   1.000
_cell.angle_alpha   90.00
_cell.angle_beta   90.00
_cell.angle_gamma   90.00
#
_symmetry.space_group_name_H-M   'P 1'
#
loop_
_entity.id
_entity.type
_entity.pdbx_description
1 polymer ?
#
loop_
_entity_poly.entity_id
_entity_poly.type
_entity_poly.pdbx_seq_one_letter_code
_entity_poly.pdbx_strand_id
1 'polypeptide(L)'
;MKIAMIGSGYVGLVSGACFADFGHDVVCVDKDANKIDRLSANIMPIYEPGLEALVKSNVAAGRLTFSTDLGASVKGCDAVFIAVGTPSRRGDGHADLSYVYAAAEELATKINAKTVVVTKSTVPVGTGDEVERIIAETNPNLEFAVVSNPEFLREGAAIGDFKRPDRIVVGSDVEWARNVMTAVYRPLFLNESPMLFTSRRSSELIKYAANAFLATKITFINEMADLCEKLGADVQDVSRGIGLDNRIGSKFLHAGPGYGGSCFPKDTLALLKTAQDNDTPVRIVEAVVQANDLRKRAMGRKIINAMGGDARGKKVALLGLTFKPNTDDMRDAPSIAIVQALVDAGAIIHAHDPEGMEEAAKSLPDVVMTENAYAAAEGADAVALVTEWDAYRALDLRKLRAAMKGNALIDLRNIYRPADAEKAGFSYHSVGR
;
A
#
# COMPACT_ATOMS: atom_id res chain seq x y z
N MET A 1 24.94 12.12 -8.41
CA MET A 1 24.02 13.22 -8.75
C MET A 1 23.45 13.79 -7.46
N LYS A 2 23.06 15.05 -7.48
CA LYS A 2 22.38 15.67 -6.35
C LYS A 2 20.86 15.63 -6.55
N ILE A 3 20.15 15.05 -5.60
CA ILE A 3 18.70 14.83 -5.68
C ILE A 3 18.00 15.42 -4.45
N ALA A 4 16.95 16.18 -4.63
CA ALA A 4 16.04 16.54 -3.54
C ALA A 4 14.74 15.75 -3.65
N MET A 5 14.25 15.27 -2.50
CA MET A 5 12.99 14.56 -2.39
C MET A 5 12.04 15.37 -1.51
N ILE A 6 10.99 15.96 -2.09
CA ILE A 6 9.99 16.75 -1.38
C ILE A 6 8.90 15.82 -0.87
N GLY A 7 8.77 15.75 0.45
CA GLY A 7 7.91 14.82 1.16
C GLY A 7 8.69 13.61 1.69
N SER A 8 8.71 13.46 3.02
CA SER A 8 9.35 12.33 3.72
C SER A 8 8.31 11.34 4.26
N GLY A 9 7.22 11.15 3.50
CA GLY A 9 6.27 10.06 3.69
C GLY A 9 6.83 8.74 3.16
N TYR A 10 5.97 7.71 3.05
CA TYR A 10 6.40 6.37 2.65
C TYR A 10 7.19 6.38 1.32
N VAL A 11 6.60 6.91 0.25
CA VAL A 11 7.22 6.93 -1.08
C VAL A 11 8.51 7.75 -1.10
N GLY A 12 8.49 8.94 -0.49
CA GLY A 12 9.64 9.85 -0.51
C GLY A 12 10.81 9.32 0.31
N LEU A 13 10.56 8.79 1.51
CA LEU A 13 11.63 8.29 2.38
C LEU A 13 12.26 7.01 1.81
N VAL A 14 11.45 6.04 1.37
CA VAL A 14 11.96 4.80 0.75
C VAL A 14 12.74 5.11 -0.52
N SER A 15 12.18 5.95 -1.41
CA SER A 15 12.86 6.32 -2.66
C SER A 15 14.16 7.10 -2.40
N GLY A 16 14.13 8.06 -1.46
CA GLY A 16 15.30 8.85 -1.09
C GLY A 16 16.42 7.99 -0.50
N ALA A 17 16.09 7.07 0.41
CA ALA A 17 17.04 6.14 0.99
C ALA A 17 17.65 5.20 -0.06
N CYS A 18 16.85 4.69 -0.99
CA CYS A 18 17.33 3.82 -2.07
C CYS A 18 18.19 4.58 -3.09
N PHE A 19 17.83 5.83 -3.45
CA PHE A 19 18.70 6.66 -4.29
C PHE A 19 20.05 6.98 -3.62
N ALA A 20 20.03 7.25 -2.32
CA ALA A 20 21.27 7.46 -1.55
C ALA A 20 22.13 6.19 -1.53
N ASP A 21 21.51 5.02 -1.43
CA ASP A 21 22.20 3.72 -1.48
C ASP A 21 22.77 3.41 -2.87
N PHE A 22 22.20 3.97 -3.91
CA PHE A 22 22.76 3.94 -5.27
C PHE A 22 23.96 4.86 -5.46
N GLY A 23 24.34 5.66 -4.44
CA GLY A 23 25.49 6.55 -4.47
C GLY A 23 25.16 7.98 -4.90
N HIS A 24 23.91 8.39 -4.89
CA HIS A 24 23.52 9.78 -5.09
C HIS A 24 23.58 10.57 -3.78
N ASP A 25 23.79 11.88 -3.88
CA ASP A 25 23.64 12.80 -2.76
C ASP A 25 22.16 13.19 -2.66
N VAL A 26 21.48 12.75 -1.62
CA VAL A 26 20.05 12.91 -1.46
C VAL A 26 19.71 13.73 -0.24
N VAL A 27 18.84 14.73 -0.42
CA VAL A 27 18.20 15.44 0.69
C VAL A 27 16.69 15.18 0.65
N CYS A 28 16.14 14.64 1.75
CA CYS A 28 14.71 14.54 1.93
C CYS A 28 14.20 15.77 2.68
N VAL A 29 13.21 16.45 2.11
CA VAL A 29 12.64 17.69 2.63
C VAL A 29 11.20 17.46 3.05
N ASP A 30 10.84 17.88 4.25
CA ASP A 30 9.46 17.84 4.72
C ASP A 30 9.14 19.10 5.56
N LYS A 31 7.90 19.60 5.47
CA LYS A 31 7.46 20.77 6.26
C LYS A 31 7.25 20.42 7.74
N ASP A 32 7.07 19.15 8.07
CA ASP A 32 6.91 18.67 9.44
C ASP A 32 8.26 18.59 10.14
N ALA A 33 8.56 19.61 10.97
CA ALA A 33 9.80 19.68 11.74
C ALA A 33 9.95 18.47 12.68
N ASN A 34 8.88 18.02 13.33
CA ASN A 34 8.95 16.85 14.23
C ASN A 34 9.36 15.58 13.48
N LYS A 35 8.86 15.41 12.26
CA LYS A 35 9.24 14.29 11.41
C LYS A 35 10.72 14.36 11.01
N ILE A 36 11.20 15.54 10.62
CA ILE A 36 12.61 15.76 10.28
C ILE A 36 13.53 15.55 11.49
N ASP A 37 13.15 16.02 12.67
CA ASP A 37 13.89 15.81 13.91
C ASP A 37 14.00 14.32 14.25
N ARG A 38 12.90 13.57 14.14
CA ARG A 38 12.88 12.11 14.34
C ARG A 38 13.81 11.42 13.33
N LEU A 39 13.68 11.74 12.04
CA LEU A 39 14.54 11.16 10.99
C LEU A 39 16.02 11.47 11.22
N SER A 40 16.34 12.69 11.63
CA SER A 40 17.72 13.10 11.98
C SER A 40 18.26 12.36 13.20
N ALA A 41 17.37 11.94 14.11
CA ALA A 41 17.68 11.08 15.25
C ALA A 41 17.65 9.57 14.90
N ASN A 42 17.51 9.22 13.61
CA ASN A 42 17.33 7.84 13.12
C ASN A 42 16.09 7.12 13.65
N ILE A 43 15.03 7.85 13.95
CA ILE A 43 13.72 7.31 14.35
C ILE A 43 12.80 7.33 13.12
N MET A 44 12.42 6.15 12.64
CA MET A 44 11.58 6.04 11.44
C MET A 44 10.12 6.42 11.74
N PRO A 45 9.49 7.25 10.90
CA PRO A 45 8.08 7.61 11.05
C PRO A 45 7.12 6.60 10.43
N ILE A 46 7.63 5.56 9.78
CA ILE A 46 6.89 4.51 9.07
C ILE A 46 7.55 3.16 9.34
N TYR A 47 6.79 2.09 9.29
CA TYR A 47 7.31 0.74 9.31
C TYR A 47 7.55 0.21 7.89
N GLU A 48 8.78 -0.15 7.59
CA GLU A 48 9.17 -0.88 6.37
C GLU A 48 10.39 -1.75 6.69
N PRO A 49 10.33 -3.06 6.43
CA PRO A 49 11.44 -3.97 6.72
C PRO A 49 12.77 -3.51 6.10
N GLY A 50 13.78 -3.33 6.93
CA GLY A 50 15.13 -2.93 6.49
C GLY A 50 15.35 -1.43 6.24
N LEU A 51 14.31 -0.60 6.30
CA LEU A 51 14.43 0.84 6.03
C LEU A 51 15.31 1.55 7.05
N GLU A 52 15.15 1.25 8.33
CA GLU A 52 15.94 1.87 9.40
C GLU A 52 17.45 1.65 9.18
N ALA A 53 17.86 0.42 8.89
CA ALA A 53 19.25 0.08 8.61
C ALA A 53 19.78 0.80 7.36
N LEU A 54 18.96 0.88 6.30
CA LEU A 54 19.28 1.55 5.06
C LEU A 54 19.48 3.07 5.26
N VAL A 55 18.58 3.72 6.00
CA VAL A 55 18.67 5.14 6.34
C VAL A 55 19.92 5.41 7.18
N LYS A 56 20.12 4.66 8.29
CA LYS A 56 21.30 4.82 9.17
C LYS A 56 22.62 4.70 8.41
N SER A 57 22.73 3.72 7.53
CA SER A 57 23.93 3.50 6.71
C SER A 57 24.20 4.68 5.77
N ASN A 58 23.17 5.21 5.11
CA ASN A 58 23.35 6.30 4.14
C ASN A 58 23.54 7.67 4.81
N VAL A 59 22.94 7.90 5.98
CA VAL A 59 23.20 9.08 6.81
C VAL A 59 24.66 9.05 7.30
N ALA A 60 25.14 7.93 7.83
CA ALA A 60 26.52 7.77 8.29
C ALA A 60 27.54 7.95 7.15
N ALA A 61 27.18 7.57 5.93
CA ALA A 61 28.01 7.77 4.73
C ALA A 61 27.91 9.20 4.15
N GLY A 62 27.11 10.09 4.72
CA GLY A 62 26.93 11.46 4.25
C GLY A 62 26.16 11.60 2.94
N ARG A 63 25.49 10.53 2.46
CA ARG A 63 24.73 10.52 1.20
C ARG A 63 23.26 10.83 1.38
N LEU A 64 22.72 10.73 2.60
CA LEU A 64 21.33 11.03 2.91
C LEU A 64 21.25 12.05 4.03
N THR A 65 20.51 13.12 3.79
CA THR A 65 20.26 14.18 4.77
C THR A 65 18.79 14.54 4.82
N PHE A 66 18.36 15.20 5.90
CA PHE A 66 16.98 15.63 6.12
C PHE A 66 16.94 17.12 6.41
N SER A 67 15.93 17.84 5.90
CA SER A 67 15.82 19.28 6.07
C SER A 67 14.37 19.75 6.03
N THR A 68 14.08 20.85 6.71
CA THR A 68 12.85 21.62 6.53
C THR A 68 13.01 22.79 5.55
N ASP A 69 14.25 23.13 5.17
CA ASP A 69 14.56 24.23 4.25
C ASP A 69 14.62 23.75 2.80
N LEU A 70 13.52 23.97 2.07
CA LEU A 70 13.43 23.62 0.66
C LEU A 70 14.45 24.41 -0.18
N GLY A 71 14.62 25.71 0.08
CA GLY A 71 15.48 26.57 -0.72
C GLY A 71 16.95 26.16 -0.71
N ALA A 72 17.49 25.86 0.48
CA ALA A 72 18.84 25.34 0.59
C ALA A 72 19.00 23.93 -0.01
N SER A 73 17.96 23.11 0.12
CA SER A 73 17.96 21.72 -0.30
C SER A 73 17.95 21.53 -1.82
N VAL A 74 17.20 22.35 -2.56
CA VAL A 74 17.08 22.24 -4.03
C VAL A 74 18.20 22.94 -4.80
N LYS A 75 19.01 23.73 -4.13
CA LYS A 75 20.10 24.47 -4.79
C LYS A 75 21.11 23.53 -5.45
N GLY A 76 21.20 23.63 -6.77
CA GLY A 76 22.14 22.83 -7.59
C GLY A 76 21.77 21.35 -7.67
N CYS A 77 20.51 20.98 -7.46
CA CYS A 77 20.04 19.64 -7.72
C CYS A 77 19.86 19.35 -9.21
N ASP A 78 20.27 18.16 -9.63
CA ASP A 78 20.06 17.66 -10.98
C ASP A 78 18.58 17.29 -11.19
N ALA A 79 17.95 16.75 -10.15
CA ALA A 79 16.53 16.36 -10.13
C ALA A 79 15.89 16.66 -8.77
N VAL A 80 14.66 17.14 -8.80
CA VAL A 80 13.83 17.36 -7.61
C VAL A 80 12.55 16.54 -7.75
N PHE A 81 12.34 15.62 -6.83
CA PHE A 81 11.19 14.72 -6.82
C PHE A 81 10.09 15.25 -5.89
N ILE A 82 8.88 15.40 -6.39
CA ILE A 82 7.68 15.66 -5.61
C ILE A 82 7.06 14.32 -5.22
N ALA A 83 7.20 13.97 -3.94
CA ALA A 83 6.72 12.71 -3.35
C ALA A 83 5.79 12.97 -2.15
N VAL A 84 4.96 14.01 -2.25
CA VAL A 84 3.99 14.40 -1.23
C VAL A 84 2.74 13.54 -1.28
N GLY A 85 1.98 13.51 -0.18
CA GLY A 85 0.73 12.76 -0.10
C GLY A 85 -0.33 13.27 -1.08
N THR A 86 -1.12 12.34 -1.62
CA THR A 86 -2.29 12.63 -2.46
C THR A 86 -3.51 11.89 -1.90
N PRO A 87 -4.01 12.29 -0.70
CA PRO A 87 -5.13 11.60 -0.08
C PRO A 87 -6.41 11.76 -0.92
N SER A 88 -7.36 10.84 -0.75
CA SER A 88 -8.69 11.01 -1.34
C SER A 88 -9.42 12.16 -0.65
N ARG A 89 -10.05 13.03 -1.44
CA ARG A 89 -10.95 14.06 -0.92
C ARG A 89 -12.19 13.41 -0.31
N ARG A 90 -12.59 13.90 0.84
CA ARG A 90 -13.84 13.44 1.48
C ARG A 90 -15.03 13.86 0.62
N GLY A 91 -15.85 12.89 0.24
CA GLY A 91 -17.15 13.08 -0.41
C GLY A 91 -17.20 12.92 -1.93
N ASP A 92 -16.10 13.09 -2.67
CA ASP A 92 -16.13 13.02 -4.15
C ASP A 92 -15.15 12.02 -4.79
N GLY A 93 -14.24 11.42 -3.99
CA GLY A 93 -13.28 10.42 -4.47
C GLY A 93 -12.11 10.97 -5.30
N HIS A 94 -12.04 12.28 -5.53
CA HIS A 94 -10.89 12.90 -6.18
C HIS A 94 -9.62 12.76 -5.32
N ALA A 95 -8.46 12.72 -5.97
CA ALA A 95 -7.20 12.93 -5.28
C ALA A 95 -7.06 14.41 -4.87
N ASP A 96 -6.66 14.67 -3.63
CA ASP A 96 -6.29 16.02 -3.19
C ASP A 96 -4.89 16.36 -3.70
N LEU A 97 -4.83 17.24 -4.68
CA LEU A 97 -3.59 17.70 -5.33
C LEU A 97 -3.03 18.99 -4.73
N SER A 98 -3.69 19.55 -3.71
CA SER A 98 -3.26 20.81 -3.08
C SER A 98 -1.81 20.77 -2.61
N TYR A 99 -1.39 19.62 -2.05
CA TYR A 99 -0.01 19.43 -1.61
C TYR A 99 1.00 19.38 -2.78
N VAL A 100 0.61 18.79 -3.92
CA VAL A 100 1.45 18.72 -5.13
C VAL A 100 1.63 20.10 -5.71
N TYR A 101 0.55 20.86 -5.86
CA TYR A 101 0.58 22.22 -6.43
C TYR A 101 1.30 23.19 -5.52
N ALA A 102 1.05 23.15 -4.21
CA ALA A 102 1.79 23.97 -3.25
C ALA A 102 3.30 23.66 -3.24
N ALA A 103 3.68 22.39 -3.42
CA ALA A 103 5.09 22.01 -3.55
C ALA A 103 5.69 22.56 -4.86
N ALA A 104 4.94 22.53 -5.97
CA ALA A 104 5.38 23.08 -7.25
C ALA A 104 5.53 24.61 -7.20
N GLU A 105 4.58 25.33 -6.61
CA GLU A 105 4.62 26.78 -6.43
C GLU A 105 5.83 27.21 -5.57
N GLU A 106 6.01 26.58 -4.41
CA GLU A 106 7.14 26.87 -3.54
C GLU A 106 8.47 26.55 -4.22
N LEU A 107 8.57 25.38 -4.88
CA LEU A 107 9.74 24.96 -5.62
C LEU A 107 10.13 25.96 -6.71
N ALA A 108 9.16 26.45 -7.48
CA ALA A 108 9.38 27.42 -8.55
C ALA A 108 10.07 28.71 -8.09
N THR A 109 9.83 29.13 -6.84
CA THR A 109 10.47 30.32 -6.24
C THR A 109 11.90 30.06 -5.76
N LYS A 110 12.32 28.79 -5.63
CA LYS A 110 13.60 28.37 -5.03
C LYS A 110 14.61 27.83 -6.03
N ILE A 111 14.13 27.25 -7.13
CA ILE A 111 15.01 26.76 -8.20
C ILE A 111 15.62 27.93 -8.97
N ASN A 112 16.92 27.88 -9.16
CA ASN A 112 17.66 28.93 -9.88
C ASN A 112 18.64 28.38 -10.94
N ALA A 113 18.57 27.11 -11.24
CA ALA A 113 19.39 26.41 -12.21
C ALA A 113 18.55 25.42 -13.00
N LYS A 114 19.06 24.99 -14.14
CA LYS A 114 18.44 23.95 -14.98
C LYS A 114 18.20 22.69 -14.17
N THR A 115 16.94 22.28 -14.03
CA THR A 115 16.55 21.20 -13.13
C THR A 115 15.42 20.36 -13.72
N VAL A 116 15.46 19.04 -13.51
CA VAL A 116 14.33 18.15 -13.76
C VAL A 116 13.43 18.11 -12.55
N VAL A 117 12.17 18.49 -12.72
CA VAL A 117 11.13 18.35 -11.67
C VAL A 117 10.34 17.08 -11.93
N VAL A 118 10.35 16.16 -10.98
CA VAL A 118 9.80 14.82 -11.14
C VAL A 118 8.58 14.63 -10.23
N THR A 119 7.42 14.39 -10.80
CA THR A 119 6.25 13.97 -10.05
C THR A 119 6.34 12.48 -9.76
N LYS A 120 6.65 12.13 -8.51
CA LYS A 120 6.74 10.75 -8.01
C LYS A 120 5.42 10.30 -7.36
N SER A 121 4.69 11.22 -6.77
CA SER A 121 3.34 10.99 -6.22
C SER A 121 2.41 10.37 -7.26
N THR A 122 1.51 9.49 -6.84
CA THR A 122 0.44 8.98 -7.70
C THR A 122 -0.61 10.07 -7.88
N VAL A 123 -0.75 10.54 -9.11
CA VAL A 123 -1.59 11.70 -9.45
C VAL A 123 -2.48 11.42 -10.68
N PRO A 124 -3.67 12.03 -10.78
CA PRO A 124 -4.51 11.98 -11.96
C PRO A 124 -3.81 12.48 -13.22
N VAL A 125 -4.30 12.00 -14.38
CA VAL A 125 -3.78 12.38 -15.70
C VAL A 125 -3.91 13.88 -15.91
N GLY A 126 -2.82 14.52 -16.36
CA GLY A 126 -2.73 15.96 -16.58
C GLY A 126 -2.11 16.74 -15.41
N THR A 127 -1.85 16.10 -14.28
CA THR A 127 -1.22 16.77 -13.12
C THR A 127 0.18 17.27 -13.46
N GLY A 128 0.97 16.51 -14.24
CA GLY A 128 2.30 16.93 -14.66
C GLY A 128 2.26 18.17 -15.58
N ASP A 129 1.22 18.30 -16.40
CA ASP A 129 1.01 19.49 -17.25
C ASP A 129 0.68 20.71 -16.38
N GLU A 130 -0.12 20.55 -15.35
CA GLU A 130 -0.44 21.62 -14.40
C GLU A 130 0.78 22.03 -13.56
N VAL A 131 1.59 21.07 -13.10
CA VAL A 131 2.86 21.37 -12.43
C VAL A 131 3.79 22.19 -13.33
N GLU A 132 3.88 21.84 -14.62
CA GLU A 132 4.66 22.62 -15.59
C GLU A 132 4.13 24.05 -15.73
N ARG A 133 2.82 24.22 -15.88
CA ARG A 133 2.17 25.51 -15.96
C ARG A 133 2.47 26.39 -14.73
N ILE A 134 2.29 25.84 -13.52
CA ILE A 134 2.56 26.53 -12.26
C ILE A 134 4.01 27.02 -12.19
N ILE A 135 4.98 26.18 -12.53
CA ILE A 135 6.39 26.53 -12.48
C ILE A 135 6.71 27.61 -13.53
N ALA A 136 6.22 27.45 -14.77
CA ALA A 136 6.47 28.40 -15.86
C ALA A 136 5.86 29.79 -15.57
N GLU A 137 4.68 29.86 -14.97
CA GLU A 137 4.04 31.11 -14.59
C GLU A 137 4.75 31.81 -13.41
N THR A 138 5.22 31.02 -12.43
CA THR A 138 5.90 31.54 -11.23
C THR A 138 7.32 31.98 -11.54
N ASN A 139 8.04 31.28 -12.43
CA ASN A 139 9.44 31.58 -12.80
C ASN A 139 9.65 31.42 -14.31
N PRO A 140 9.22 32.42 -15.13
CA PRO A 140 9.23 32.33 -16.59
C PRO A 140 10.63 32.19 -17.23
N ASN A 141 11.69 32.53 -16.51
CA ASN A 141 13.07 32.46 -17.02
C ASN A 141 13.81 31.19 -16.62
N LEU A 142 13.16 30.28 -15.90
CA LEU A 142 13.75 29.03 -15.46
C LEU A 142 13.84 28.04 -16.62
N GLU A 143 15.00 27.44 -16.82
CA GLU A 143 15.15 26.26 -17.67
C GLU A 143 14.85 24.99 -16.87
N PHE A 144 13.70 24.38 -17.12
CA PHE A 144 13.28 23.17 -16.41
C PHE A 144 12.53 22.22 -17.34
N ALA A 145 12.34 20.99 -16.88
CA ALA A 145 11.44 20.04 -17.51
C ALA A 145 10.68 19.25 -16.44
N VAL A 146 9.40 18.98 -16.66
CA VAL A 146 8.58 18.16 -15.80
C VAL A 146 8.54 16.72 -16.31
N VAL A 147 8.73 15.77 -15.40
CA VAL A 147 8.69 14.33 -15.66
C VAL A 147 7.67 13.69 -14.73
N SER A 148 6.80 12.84 -15.28
CA SER A 148 5.94 11.94 -14.48
C SER A 148 6.64 10.60 -14.33
N ASN A 149 7.01 10.25 -13.07
CA ASN A 149 7.72 9.00 -12.76
C ASN A 149 7.03 8.30 -11.56
N PRO A 150 5.88 7.68 -11.80
CA PRO A 150 5.14 7.00 -10.74
C PRO A 150 5.93 5.85 -10.14
N GLU A 151 5.68 5.56 -8.86
CA GLU A 151 6.24 4.43 -8.15
C GLU A 151 5.34 3.19 -8.31
N PHE A 152 5.93 1.99 -8.15
CA PHE A 152 5.22 0.71 -8.13
C PHE A 152 5.64 -0.11 -6.90
N LEU A 153 5.88 0.57 -5.80
CA LEU A 153 6.33 -0.01 -4.54
C LEU A 153 5.17 -0.71 -3.83
N ARG A 154 5.49 -1.82 -3.18
CA ARG A 154 4.56 -2.50 -2.27
C ARG A 154 5.04 -2.28 -0.84
N GLU A 155 4.21 -1.70 0.00
CA GLU A 155 4.49 -1.60 1.44
C GLU A 155 4.91 -2.96 1.99
N GLY A 156 5.90 -3.00 2.88
CA GLY A 156 6.47 -4.24 3.39
C GLY A 156 7.45 -4.97 2.47
N ALA A 157 7.65 -4.49 1.24
CA ALA A 157 8.62 -5.02 0.27
C ALA A 157 9.21 -3.92 -0.63
N ALA A 158 9.05 -2.65 -0.24
CA ALA A 158 9.31 -1.51 -1.10
C ALA A 158 10.79 -1.34 -1.45
N ILE A 159 11.71 -1.63 -0.54
CA ILE A 159 13.15 -1.59 -0.81
C ILE A 159 13.52 -2.59 -1.91
N GLY A 160 12.96 -3.81 -1.82
CA GLY A 160 13.15 -4.85 -2.83
C GLY A 160 12.60 -4.44 -4.20
N ASP A 161 11.38 -3.91 -4.20
CA ASP A 161 10.71 -3.44 -5.42
C ASP A 161 11.44 -2.25 -6.05
N PHE A 162 12.03 -1.36 -5.24
CA PHE A 162 12.82 -0.23 -5.74
C PHE A 162 14.15 -0.67 -6.35
N LYS A 163 14.84 -1.62 -5.69
CA LYS A 163 16.15 -2.11 -6.14
C LYS A 163 16.08 -3.11 -7.29
N ARG A 164 14.92 -3.75 -7.49
CA ARG A 164 14.68 -4.73 -8.57
C ARG A 164 13.26 -4.52 -9.14
N PRO A 165 12.99 -3.35 -9.76
CA PRO A 165 11.67 -3.07 -10.29
C PRO A 165 11.39 -3.90 -11.53
N ASP A 166 10.14 -4.36 -11.69
CA ASP A 166 9.67 -4.98 -12.94
C ASP A 166 9.75 -4.01 -14.12
N ARG A 167 9.63 -2.71 -13.88
CA ARG A 167 9.78 -1.62 -14.85
C ARG A 167 9.95 -0.27 -14.16
N ILE A 168 10.56 0.66 -14.87
CA ILE A 168 10.64 2.09 -14.54
C ILE A 168 9.88 2.85 -15.63
N VAL A 169 8.90 3.66 -15.27
CA VAL A 169 8.13 4.46 -16.22
C VAL A 169 8.55 5.93 -16.11
N VAL A 170 8.95 6.52 -17.23
CA VAL A 170 9.41 7.91 -17.31
C VAL A 170 8.58 8.64 -18.37
N GLY A 171 7.67 9.48 -17.92
CA GLY A 171 6.80 10.31 -18.76
C GLY A 171 7.44 11.67 -19.02
N SER A 172 8.03 11.84 -20.20
CA SER A 172 8.57 13.12 -20.69
C SER A 172 8.86 13.05 -22.18
N ASP A 173 8.64 14.15 -22.90
CA ASP A 173 9.03 14.32 -24.30
C ASP A 173 10.34 15.10 -24.45
N VAL A 174 10.93 15.55 -23.34
CA VAL A 174 12.16 16.35 -23.31
C VAL A 174 13.38 15.44 -23.21
N GLU A 175 14.22 15.38 -24.22
CA GLU A 175 15.35 14.45 -24.32
C GLU A 175 16.36 14.61 -23.16
N TRP A 176 16.76 15.84 -22.83
CA TRP A 176 17.73 16.04 -21.76
C TRP A 176 17.18 15.58 -20.38
N ALA A 177 15.87 15.73 -20.15
CA ALA A 177 15.23 15.22 -18.94
C ALA A 177 15.23 13.68 -18.91
N ARG A 178 14.98 13.02 -20.04
CA ARG A 178 15.12 11.55 -20.18
C ARG A 178 16.54 11.10 -19.84
N ASN A 179 17.55 11.85 -20.31
CA ASN A 179 18.96 11.56 -20.03
C ASN A 179 19.28 11.71 -18.52
N VAL A 180 18.76 12.73 -17.85
CA VAL A 180 18.89 12.89 -16.39
C VAL A 180 18.24 11.72 -15.68
N MET A 181 17.01 11.33 -16.04
CA MET A 181 16.32 10.18 -15.43
C MET A 181 17.06 8.87 -15.67
N THR A 182 17.63 8.67 -16.85
CA THR A 182 18.50 7.51 -17.14
C THR A 182 19.71 7.48 -16.22
N ALA A 183 20.34 8.63 -15.96
CA ALA A 183 21.47 8.72 -15.04
C ALA A 183 21.07 8.47 -13.57
N VAL A 184 19.89 8.93 -13.14
CA VAL A 184 19.33 8.67 -11.80
C VAL A 184 19.15 7.16 -11.57
N TYR A 185 18.61 6.45 -12.56
CA TYR A 185 18.34 5.00 -12.47
C TYR A 185 19.49 4.12 -13.01
N ARG A 186 20.62 4.70 -13.41
CA ARG A 186 21.78 3.95 -13.96
C ARG A 186 22.23 2.77 -13.10
N PRO A 187 22.21 2.82 -11.75
CA PRO A 187 22.60 1.68 -10.94
C PRO A 187 21.73 0.42 -11.13
N LEU A 188 20.53 0.57 -11.67
CA LEU A 188 19.63 -0.55 -11.99
C LEU A 188 19.92 -1.19 -13.35
N PHE A 189 20.85 -0.65 -14.14
CA PHE A 189 21.20 -1.16 -15.48
C PHE A 189 21.69 -2.62 -15.42
N LEU A 190 22.46 -2.98 -14.38
CA LEU A 190 22.96 -4.35 -14.20
C LEU A 190 21.83 -5.38 -13.97
N ASN A 191 20.67 -4.94 -13.53
CA ASN A 191 19.50 -5.77 -13.32
C ASN A 191 18.62 -5.88 -14.58
N GLU A 192 19.03 -5.26 -15.69
CA GLU A 192 18.25 -5.19 -16.92
C GLU A 192 16.81 -4.68 -16.74
N SER A 193 16.58 -3.86 -15.70
CA SER A 193 15.25 -3.33 -15.40
C SER A 193 14.76 -2.46 -16.55
N PRO A 194 13.63 -2.81 -17.21
CA PRO A 194 13.14 -2.08 -18.35
C PRO A 194 12.78 -0.64 -17.99
N MET A 195 13.31 0.33 -18.72
CA MET A 195 12.92 1.73 -18.63
C MET A 195 12.03 2.09 -19.82
N LEU A 196 10.76 2.40 -19.52
CA LEU A 196 9.76 2.79 -20.50
C LEU A 196 9.66 4.32 -20.57
N PHE A 197 10.04 4.90 -21.70
CA PHE A 197 9.83 6.33 -21.96
C PHE A 197 8.49 6.52 -22.68
N THR A 198 7.67 7.43 -22.20
CA THR A 198 6.35 7.72 -22.75
C THR A 198 5.97 9.19 -22.48
N SER A 199 4.77 9.63 -22.89
CA SER A 199 4.25 10.95 -22.51
C SER A 199 3.93 11.00 -21.01
N ARG A 200 3.90 12.20 -20.42
CA ARG A 200 3.50 12.40 -19.02
C ARG A 200 2.12 11.80 -18.72
N ARG A 201 1.13 12.11 -19.55
CA ARG A 201 -0.25 11.62 -19.40
C ARG A 201 -0.34 10.10 -19.45
N SER A 202 0.39 9.46 -20.36
CA SER A 202 0.45 7.99 -20.41
C SER A 202 1.12 7.41 -19.16
N SER A 203 2.20 8.03 -18.68
CA SER A 203 2.90 7.61 -17.46
C SER A 203 1.98 7.66 -16.23
N GLU A 204 1.22 8.75 -16.07
CA GLU A 204 0.23 8.91 -15.01
C GLU A 204 -0.89 7.85 -15.08
N LEU A 205 -1.43 7.62 -16.29
CA LEU A 205 -2.49 6.63 -16.50
C LEU A 205 -2.00 5.19 -16.26
N ILE A 206 -0.75 4.86 -16.62
CA ILE A 206 -0.17 3.53 -16.41
C ILE A 206 -0.24 3.13 -14.92
N LYS A 207 0.02 4.05 -14.00
CA LYS A 207 -0.05 3.76 -12.56
C LYS A 207 -1.46 3.37 -12.13
N TYR A 208 -2.47 4.16 -12.51
CA TYR A 208 -3.87 3.88 -12.17
C TYR A 208 -4.36 2.60 -12.83
N ALA A 209 -4.07 2.41 -14.11
CA ALA A 209 -4.46 1.21 -14.85
C ALA A 209 -3.86 -0.06 -14.23
N ALA A 210 -2.57 -0.02 -13.86
CA ALA A 210 -1.91 -1.15 -13.21
C ALA A 210 -2.57 -1.49 -11.87
N ASN A 211 -2.80 -0.51 -11.00
CA ASN A 211 -3.41 -0.75 -9.69
C ASN A 211 -4.87 -1.22 -9.81
N ALA A 212 -5.65 -0.66 -10.74
CA ALA A 212 -7.02 -1.09 -11.01
C ALA A 212 -7.06 -2.53 -11.55
N PHE A 213 -6.13 -2.91 -12.41
CA PHE A 213 -6.05 -4.29 -12.92
C PHE A 213 -5.66 -5.29 -11.83
N LEU A 214 -4.73 -4.94 -10.94
CA LEU A 214 -4.38 -5.79 -9.79
C LEU A 214 -5.56 -5.94 -8.82
N ALA A 215 -6.31 -4.86 -8.54
CA ALA A 215 -7.53 -4.91 -7.75
C ALA A 215 -8.61 -5.80 -8.41
N THR A 216 -8.71 -5.76 -9.75
CA THR A 216 -9.60 -6.63 -10.51
C THR A 216 -9.24 -8.11 -10.33
N LYS A 217 -7.96 -8.47 -10.39
CA LYS A 217 -7.52 -9.86 -10.17
C LYS A 217 -7.89 -10.37 -8.77
N ILE A 218 -7.69 -9.55 -7.74
CA ILE A 218 -8.05 -9.91 -6.36
C ILE A 218 -9.57 -10.08 -6.24
N THR A 219 -10.35 -9.16 -6.80
CA THR A 219 -11.81 -9.23 -6.75
C THR A 219 -12.34 -10.45 -7.51
N PHE A 220 -11.80 -10.71 -8.70
CA PHE A 220 -12.15 -11.88 -9.50
C PHE A 220 -11.94 -13.19 -8.73
N ILE A 221 -10.75 -13.40 -8.15
CA ILE A 221 -10.49 -14.65 -7.43
C ILE A 221 -11.33 -14.75 -6.14
N ASN A 222 -11.71 -13.63 -5.54
CA ASN A 222 -12.61 -13.59 -4.41
C ASN A 222 -14.05 -14.04 -4.78
N GLU A 223 -14.56 -13.61 -5.94
CA GLU A 223 -15.86 -14.09 -6.45
C GLU A 223 -15.79 -15.56 -6.82
N MET A 224 -14.67 -16.02 -7.42
CA MET A 224 -14.45 -17.45 -7.67
C MET A 224 -14.43 -18.25 -6.36
N ALA A 225 -13.88 -17.72 -5.28
CA ALA A 225 -13.90 -18.36 -3.97
C ALA A 225 -15.33 -18.57 -3.47
N ASP A 226 -16.18 -17.55 -3.56
CA ASP A 226 -17.58 -17.66 -3.14
C ASP A 226 -18.35 -18.70 -3.98
N LEU A 227 -18.03 -18.78 -5.27
CA LEU A 227 -18.59 -19.80 -6.16
C LEU A 227 -18.09 -21.21 -5.82
N CYS A 228 -16.80 -21.36 -5.53
CA CYS A 228 -16.19 -22.64 -5.11
C CYS A 228 -16.87 -23.20 -3.85
N GLU A 229 -17.17 -22.36 -2.84
CA GLU A 229 -17.89 -22.78 -1.63
C GLU A 229 -19.29 -23.36 -1.94
N LYS A 230 -19.95 -22.89 -3.00
CA LYS A 230 -21.26 -23.39 -3.40
C LYS A 230 -21.21 -24.65 -4.25
N LEU A 231 -20.15 -24.82 -5.01
CA LEU A 231 -19.97 -25.92 -5.96
C LEU A 231 -19.15 -27.08 -5.39
N GLY A 232 -18.55 -26.93 -4.20
CA GLY A 232 -17.64 -27.93 -3.61
C GLY A 232 -16.29 -28.01 -4.33
N ALA A 233 -15.83 -26.91 -4.93
CA ALA A 233 -14.50 -26.77 -5.53
C ALA A 233 -13.53 -26.11 -4.54
N ASP A 234 -12.22 -26.17 -4.83
CA ASP A 234 -11.18 -25.49 -4.04
C ASP A 234 -10.62 -24.29 -4.85
N VAL A 235 -10.77 -23.08 -4.31
CA VAL A 235 -10.27 -21.85 -4.96
C VAL A 235 -8.74 -21.87 -5.12
N GLN A 236 -8.00 -22.58 -4.27
CA GLN A 236 -6.54 -22.67 -4.41
C GLN A 236 -6.16 -23.49 -5.65
N ASP A 237 -6.91 -24.54 -5.97
CA ASP A 237 -6.71 -25.31 -7.20
C ASP A 237 -7.11 -24.49 -8.43
N VAL A 238 -8.23 -23.77 -8.35
CA VAL A 238 -8.66 -22.84 -9.42
C VAL A 238 -7.58 -21.76 -9.65
N SER A 239 -7.14 -21.10 -8.58
CA SER A 239 -6.11 -20.07 -8.64
C SER A 239 -4.79 -20.59 -9.24
N ARG A 240 -4.36 -21.77 -8.79
CA ARG A 240 -3.15 -22.43 -9.31
C ARG A 240 -3.34 -22.79 -10.79
N GLY A 241 -4.47 -23.40 -11.14
CA GLY A 241 -4.76 -23.83 -12.50
C GLY A 241 -4.74 -22.69 -13.51
N ILE A 242 -5.46 -21.60 -13.25
CA ILE A 242 -5.48 -20.43 -14.14
C ILE A 242 -4.15 -19.66 -14.08
N GLY A 243 -3.48 -19.63 -12.94
CA GLY A 243 -2.20 -18.93 -12.76
C GLY A 243 -1.01 -19.57 -13.49
N LEU A 244 -1.10 -20.83 -13.91
CA LEU A 244 -0.11 -21.50 -14.76
C LEU A 244 -0.12 -20.96 -16.20
N ASP A 245 -1.22 -20.36 -16.65
CA ASP A 245 -1.25 -19.66 -17.93
C ASP A 245 -0.48 -18.34 -17.81
N ASN A 246 0.64 -18.22 -18.54
CA ASN A 246 1.50 -17.03 -18.51
C ASN A 246 0.78 -15.73 -18.92
N ARG A 247 -0.32 -15.82 -19.68
CA ARG A 247 -1.16 -14.67 -20.05
C ARG A 247 -1.92 -14.11 -18.84
N ILE A 248 -2.18 -14.93 -17.82
CA ILE A 248 -2.86 -14.57 -16.58
C ILE A 248 -1.82 -14.32 -15.47
N GLY A 249 -0.91 -15.26 -15.25
CA GLY A 249 0.11 -15.26 -14.22
C GLY A 249 -0.46 -15.48 -12.81
N SER A 250 0.34 -16.07 -11.93
CA SER A 250 -0.08 -16.50 -10.58
C SER A 250 -0.22 -15.38 -9.55
N LYS A 251 0.41 -14.22 -9.78
CA LYS A 251 0.39 -13.12 -8.81
C LYS A 251 -1.00 -12.49 -8.71
N PHE A 252 -1.40 -12.08 -7.50
CA PHE A 252 -2.70 -11.44 -7.18
C PHE A 252 -3.94 -12.32 -7.38
N LEU A 253 -3.77 -13.65 -7.28
CA LEU A 253 -4.85 -14.65 -7.33
C LEU A 253 -5.05 -15.36 -5.97
N HIS A 254 -4.73 -14.71 -4.86
CA HIS A 254 -4.98 -15.23 -3.52
C HIS A 254 -6.31 -14.71 -2.99
N ALA A 255 -7.26 -15.62 -2.79
CA ALA A 255 -8.56 -15.27 -2.20
C ALA A 255 -8.39 -14.88 -0.73
N GLY A 256 -9.16 -13.90 -0.28
CA GLY A 256 -9.08 -13.37 1.08
C GLY A 256 -10.25 -12.44 1.41
N PRO A 257 -10.14 -11.62 2.46
CA PRO A 257 -11.22 -10.76 2.94
C PRO A 257 -11.46 -9.50 2.09
N GLY A 258 -10.73 -9.30 1.02
CA GLY A 258 -10.75 -8.12 0.17
C GLY A 258 -9.41 -7.36 0.19
N TYR A 259 -9.27 -6.40 -0.71
CA TYR A 259 -8.11 -5.51 -0.73
C TYR A 259 -8.36 -4.25 0.13
N GLY A 260 -7.28 -3.69 0.65
CA GLY A 260 -7.23 -2.46 1.41
C GLY A 260 -5.91 -1.72 1.18
N GLY A 261 -5.47 -0.95 2.15
CA GLY A 261 -4.24 -0.17 2.11
C GLY A 261 -4.40 1.18 1.44
N SER A 262 -3.31 1.91 1.37
CA SER A 262 -3.27 3.30 0.89
C SER A 262 -3.41 3.46 -0.62
N CYS A 263 -3.19 2.37 -1.40
CA CYS A 263 -3.04 2.49 -2.85
C CYS A 263 -4.31 2.05 -3.59
N PHE A 264 -4.71 0.77 -3.52
CA PHE A 264 -5.79 0.26 -4.36
C PHE A 264 -7.13 0.96 -4.17
N PRO A 265 -7.63 1.19 -2.94
CA PRO A 265 -8.89 1.89 -2.77
C PRO A 265 -8.85 3.31 -3.33
N LYS A 266 -7.81 4.06 -2.99
CA LYS A 266 -7.63 5.44 -3.45
C LYS A 266 -7.52 5.53 -4.97
N ASP A 267 -6.68 4.68 -5.58
CA ASP A 267 -6.36 4.78 -7.00
C ASP A 267 -7.51 4.29 -7.89
N THR A 268 -8.26 3.27 -7.45
CA THR A 268 -9.49 2.84 -8.15
C THR A 268 -10.55 3.93 -8.13
N LEU A 269 -10.79 4.59 -6.99
CA LEU A 269 -11.73 5.71 -6.88
C LEU A 269 -11.30 6.91 -7.73
N ALA A 270 -10.01 7.27 -7.70
CA ALA A 270 -9.49 8.38 -8.51
C ALA A 270 -9.59 8.09 -10.03
N LEU A 271 -9.38 6.82 -10.45
CA LEU A 271 -9.58 6.40 -11.83
C LEU A 271 -11.05 6.50 -12.24
N LEU A 272 -11.98 6.04 -11.40
CA LEU A 272 -13.42 6.17 -11.65
C LEU A 272 -13.82 7.63 -11.80
N LYS A 273 -13.30 8.49 -10.94
CA LYS A 273 -13.61 9.91 -11.01
C LYS A 273 -13.04 10.57 -12.26
N THR A 274 -11.80 10.24 -12.62
CA THR A 274 -11.20 10.71 -13.87
C THR A 274 -12.03 10.26 -15.07
N ALA A 275 -12.53 9.03 -15.07
CA ALA A 275 -13.37 8.49 -16.13
C ALA A 275 -14.72 9.23 -16.24
N GLN A 276 -15.36 9.51 -15.09
CA GLN A 276 -16.60 10.28 -15.02
C GLN A 276 -16.42 11.71 -15.55
N ASP A 277 -15.34 12.40 -15.14
CA ASP A 277 -15.06 13.78 -15.56
C ASP A 277 -14.78 13.89 -17.07
N ASN A 278 -14.47 12.77 -17.73
CA ASN A 278 -14.25 12.67 -19.16
C ASN A 278 -15.37 11.92 -19.92
N ASP A 279 -16.54 11.75 -19.31
CA ASP A 279 -17.71 11.07 -19.92
C ASP A 279 -17.39 9.66 -20.48
N THR A 280 -16.41 8.98 -19.90
CA THR A 280 -15.92 7.66 -20.37
C THR A 280 -15.88 6.67 -19.20
N PRO A 281 -17.03 6.03 -18.84
CA PRO A 281 -17.09 5.18 -17.65
C PRO A 281 -16.25 3.92 -17.77
N VAL A 282 -15.49 3.60 -16.71
CA VAL A 282 -14.68 2.37 -16.58
C VAL A 282 -15.47 1.35 -15.74
N ARG A 283 -16.46 0.70 -16.37
CA ARG A 283 -17.47 -0.16 -15.71
C ARG A 283 -16.89 -1.34 -14.97
N ILE A 284 -15.81 -1.95 -15.46
CA ILE A 284 -15.13 -3.05 -14.76
C ILE A 284 -14.62 -2.58 -13.40
N VAL A 285 -14.00 -1.40 -13.32
CA VAL A 285 -13.47 -0.87 -12.07
C VAL A 285 -14.59 -0.48 -11.10
N GLU A 286 -15.73 0.04 -11.60
CA GLU A 286 -16.92 0.28 -10.78
C GLU A 286 -17.39 -1.01 -10.10
N ALA A 287 -17.53 -2.09 -10.87
CA ALA A 287 -17.94 -3.39 -10.34
C ALA A 287 -16.91 -3.92 -9.30
N VAL A 288 -15.62 -3.76 -9.56
CA VAL A 288 -14.53 -4.18 -8.65
C VAL A 288 -14.62 -3.46 -7.31
N VAL A 289 -14.81 -2.15 -7.30
CA VAL A 289 -14.92 -1.35 -6.06
C VAL A 289 -16.13 -1.80 -5.25
N GLN A 290 -17.31 -1.94 -5.89
CA GLN A 290 -18.52 -2.38 -5.23
C GLN A 290 -18.40 -3.80 -4.66
N ALA A 291 -17.88 -4.73 -5.45
CA ALA A 291 -17.70 -6.12 -5.03
C ALA A 291 -16.72 -6.24 -3.84
N ASN A 292 -15.63 -5.46 -3.84
CA ASN A 292 -14.69 -5.44 -2.74
C ASN A 292 -15.31 -4.93 -1.42
N ASP A 293 -16.10 -3.87 -1.47
CA ASP A 293 -16.79 -3.34 -0.29
C ASP A 293 -17.82 -4.32 0.28
N LEU A 294 -18.59 -4.97 -0.59
CA LEU A 294 -19.54 -6.01 -0.18
C LEU A 294 -18.82 -7.20 0.45
N ARG A 295 -17.66 -7.59 -0.10
CA ARG A 295 -16.87 -8.69 0.42
C ARG A 295 -16.33 -8.42 1.82
N LYS A 296 -15.74 -7.26 2.08
CA LYS A 296 -15.25 -6.91 3.42
C LYS A 296 -16.33 -7.10 4.49
N ARG A 297 -17.57 -6.63 4.21
CA ARG A 297 -18.72 -6.78 5.11
C ARG A 297 -19.18 -8.23 5.22
N ALA A 298 -19.13 -8.99 4.12
CA ALA A 298 -19.53 -10.40 4.10
C ALA A 298 -18.62 -11.27 4.97
N MET A 299 -17.36 -10.92 5.15
CA MET A 299 -16.42 -11.67 6.01
C MET A 299 -16.82 -11.60 7.49
N GLY A 300 -17.33 -10.47 7.98
CA GLY A 300 -17.90 -10.39 9.32
C GLY A 300 -19.08 -11.37 9.51
N ARG A 301 -19.99 -11.43 8.54
CA ARG A 301 -21.10 -12.40 8.56
C ARG A 301 -20.61 -13.85 8.49
N LYS A 302 -19.53 -14.14 7.75
CA LYS A 302 -18.91 -15.47 7.69
C LYS A 302 -18.44 -15.90 9.07
N ILE A 303 -17.81 -15.01 9.83
CA ILE A 303 -17.37 -15.27 11.21
C ILE A 303 -18.57 -15.54 12.13
N ILE A 304 -19.64 -14.72 12.05
CA ILE A 304 -20.85 -14.88 12.84
C ILE A 304 -21.51 -16.25 12.53
N ASN A 305 -21.63 -16.60 11.25
CA ASN A 305 -22.20 -17.89 10.83
C ASN A 305 -21.41 -19.09 11.35
N ALA A 306 -20.08 -19.02 11.36
CA ALA A 306 -19.22 -20.06 11.92
C ALA A 306 -19.43 -20.27 13.44
N MET A 307 -19.95 -19.27 14.14
CA MET A 307 -20.34 -19.34 15.56
C MET A 307 -21.81 -19.76 15.76
N GLY A 308 -22.49 -20.22 14.74
CA GLY A 308 -23.91 -20.63 14.82
C GLY A 308 -24.93 -19.50 14.57
N GLY A 309 -24.51 -18.41 13.98
CA GLY A 309 -25.39 -17.29 13.55
C GLY A 309 -25.68 -16.24 14.63
N ASP A 310 -25.23 -16.42 15.86
CA ASP A 310 -25.36 -15.45 16.95
C ASP A 310 -23.97 -15.14 17.56
N ALA A 311 -23.61 -13.86 17.58
CA ALA A 311 -22.34 -13.37 18.11
C ALA A 311 -22.51 -12.61 19.44
N ARG A 312 -23.72 -12.42 19.92
CA ARG A 312 -24.03 -11.59 21.09
C ARG A 312 -23.37 -12.14 22.36
N GLY A 313 -22.52 -11.31 22.97
CA GLY A 313 -21.77 -11.65 24.16
C GLY A 313 -20.67 -12.70 23.95
N LYS A 314 -20.44 -13.15 22.71
CA LYS A 314 -19.34 -14.07 22.37
C LYS A 314 -18.03 -13.32 22.19
N LYS A 315 -16.96 -13.91 22.67
CA LYS A 315 -15.60 -13.40 22.49
C LYS A 315 -15.01 -13.92 21.18
N VAL A 316 -14.57 -13.00 20.33
CA VAL A 316 -13.88 -13.30 19.07
C VAL A 316 -12.42 -12.84 19.18
N ALA A 317 -11.49 -13.75 19.00
CA ALA A 317 -10.08 -13.41 18.83
C ALA A 317 -9.81 -13.08 17.37
N LEU A 318 -9.36 -11.86 17.09
CA LEU A 318 -9.03 -11.40 15.75
C LEU A 318 -7.51 -11.34 15.58
N LEU A 319 -6.97 -12.13 14.66
CA LEU A 319 -5.54 -12.20 14.39
C LEU A 319 -5.22 -11.51 13.06
N GLY A 320 -4.50 -10.39 13.17
CA GLY A 320 -4.19 -9.50 12.05
C GLY A 320 -5.23 -8.40 11.89
N LEU A 321 -4.75 -7.15 11.90
CA LEU A 321 -5.56 -5.94 11.77
C LEU A 321 -5.15 -5.12 10.55
N THR A 322 -3.85 -5.06 10.25
CA THR A 322 -3.33 -4.39 9.07
C THR A 322 -3.86 -5.03 7.77
N PHE A 323 -3.90 -4.27 6.68
CA PHE A 323 -4.47 -4.76 5.42
C PHE A 323 -3.68 -5.91 4.78
N LYS A 324 -2.41 -6.05 5.14
CA LYS A 324 -1.50 -7.15 4.75
C LYS A 324 -0.33 -7.25 5.74
N PRO A 325 0.47 -8.34 5.72
CA PRO A 325 1.65 -8.46 6.57
C PRO A 325 2.78 -7.47 6.20
N ASN A 326 3.71 -7.28 7.14
CA ASN A 326 4.91 -6.45 7.00
C ASN A 326 4.64 -4.94 6.80
N THR A 327 3.55 -4.45 7.37
CA THR A 327 3.19 -3.02 7.42
C THR A 327 2.38 -2.72 8.69
N ASP A 328 2.36 -1.47 9.11
CA ASP A 328 1.49 -0.93 10.16
C ASP A 328 0.22 -0.25 9.58
N ASP A 329 0.02 -0.29 8.25
CA ASP A 329 -1.03 0.44 7.55
C ASP A 329 -2.42 -0.17 7.78
N MET A 330 -3.28 0.63 8.42
CA MET A 330 -4.68 0.33 8.71
C MET A 330 -5.67 0.93 7.72
N ARG A 331 -5.20 1.75 6.75
CA ARG A 331 -6.09 2.45 5.82
C ARG A 331 -6.89 1.47 4.97
N ASP A 332 -8.20 1.60 4.97
CA ASP A 332 -9.12 0.71 4.26
C ASP A 332 -8.90 -0.80 4.53
N ALA A 333 -8.27 -1.16 5.66
CA ALA A 333 -8.02 -2.55 6.01
C ALA A 333 -9.35 -3.32 6.13
N PRO A 334 -9.45 -4.55 5.60
CA PRO A 334 -10.66 -5.37 5.71
C PRO A 334 -11.09 -5.60 7.17
N SER A 335 -10.15 -5.62 8.11
CA SER A 335 -10.41 -5.75 9.54
C SER A 335 -11.38 -4.69 10.07
N ILE A 336 -11.35 -3.46 9.54
CA ILE A 336 -12.23 -2.38 9.99
C ILE A 336 -13.70 -2.74 9.74
N ALA A 337 -14.04 -3.17 8.53
CA ALA A 337 -15.40 -3.57 8.19
C ALA A 337 -15.83 -4.87 8.91
N ILE A 338 -14.90 -5.78 9.14
CA ILE A 338 -15.12 -7.03 9.88
C ILE A 338 -15.42 -6.72 11.35
N VAL A 339 -14.60 -5.89 11.99
CA VAL A 339 -14.80 -5.46 13.39
C VAL A 339 -16.14 -4.77 13.54
N GLN A 340 -16.47 -3.82 12.66
CA GLN A 340 -17.76 -3.13 12.71
C GLN A 340 -18.94 -4.13 12.65
N ALA A 341 -18.89 -5.09 11.74
CA ALA A 341 -19.95 -6.09 11.63
C ALA A 341 -20.07 -7.00 12.86
N LEU A 342 -18.97 -7.33 13.51
CA LEU A 342 -18.92 -8.12 14.75
C LEU A 342 -19.43 -7.33 15.95
N VAL A 343 -19.02 -6.07 16.10
CA VAL A 343 -19.49 -5.15 17.16
C VAL A 343 -20.98 -4.90 17.03
N ASP A 344 -21.48 -4.63 15.82
CA ASP A 344 -22.92 -4.47 15.55
C ASP A 344 -23.74 -5.72 15.91
N ALA A 345 -23.12 -6.90 15.80
CA ALA A 345 -23.72 -8.17 16.23
C ALA A 345 -23.57 -8.46 17.72
N GLY A 346 -22.94 -7.57 18.50
CA GLY A 346 -22.75 -7.68 19.94
C GLY A 346 -21.62 -8.60 20.38
N ALA A 347 -20.64 -8.86 19.51
CA ALA A 347 -19.43 -9.60 19.87
C ALA A 347 -18.44 -8.74 20.70
N ILE A 348 -17.64 -9.40 21.53
CA ILE A 348 -16.52 -8.81 22.25
C ILE A 348 -15.24 -9.20 21.51
N ILE A 349 -14.46 -8.21 21.08
CA ILE A 349 -13.29 -8.46 20.22
C ILE A 349 -12.00 -8.28 21.00
N HIS A 350 -11.17 -9.31 21.01
CA HIS A 350 -9.79 -9.25 21.43
C HIS A 350 -8.88 -9.46 20.20
N ALA A 351 -7.95 -8.56 19.96
CA ALA A 351 -7.14 -8.61 18.76
C ALA A 351 -5.65 -8.56 19.05
N HIS A 352 -4.91 -9.12 18.12
CA HIS A 352 -3.46 -8.99 18.06
C HIS A 352 -3.02 -8.71 16.63
N ASP A 353 -2.06 -7.81 16.45
CA ASP A 353 -1.33 -7.58 15.21
C ASP A 353 0.13 -7.32 15.56
N PRO A 354 1.12 -7.90 14.86
CA PRO A 354 2.53 -7.72 15.20
C PRO A 354 3.02 -6.26 15.15
N GLU A 355 2.49 -5.44 14.22
CA GLU A 355 2.99 -4.08 13.99
C GLU A 355 1.88 -3.01 14.04
N GLY A 356 0.64 -3.37 13.73
CA GLY A 356 -0.44 -2.41 13.48
C GLY A 356 -1.29 -2.05 14.70
N MET A 357 -1.02 -2.53 15.91
CA MET A 357 -1.91 -2.32 17.06
C MET A 357 -2.06 -0.85 17.46
N GLU A 358 -0.99 -0.06 17.39
CA GLU A 358 -1.03 1.38 17.72
C GLU A 358 -1.92 2.15 16.75
N GLU A 359 -1.77 1.88 15.45
CA GLU A 359 -2.60 2.51 14.41
C GLU A 359 -4.05 1.98 14.44
N ALA A 360 -4.21 0.68 14.71
CA ALA A 360 -5.53 0.07 14.85
C ALA A 360 -6.34 0.64 16.01
N ALA A 361 -5.72 0.92 17.15
CA ALA A 361 -6.38 1.51 18.32
C ALA A 361 -7.03 2.87 18.01
N LYS A 362 -6.47 3.65 17.07
CA LYS A 362 -7.03 4.93 16.63
C LYS A 362 -8.35 4.77 15.85
N SER A 363 -8.51 3.64 15.16
CA SER A 363 -9.65 3.37 14.27
C SER A 363 -10.66 2.39 14.88
N LEU A 364 -10.25 1.60 15.87
CA LEU A 364 -11.00 0.49 16.46
C LEU A 364 -11.04 0.62 18.00
N PRO A 365 -11.72 1.65 18.55
CA PRO A 365 -11.70 1.94 19.98
C PRO A 365 -12.35 0.85 20.84
N ASP A 366 -13.27 0.05 20.27
CA ASP A 366 -14.01 -1.00 20.98
C ASP A 366 -13.27 -2.36 20.99
N VAL A 367 -12.05 -2.40 20.46
CA VAL A 367 -11.24 -3.63 20.39
C VAL A 367 -10.21 -3.67 21.49
N VAL A 368 -10.17 -4.78 22.24
CA VAL A 368 -9.14 -5.02 23.26
C VAL A 368 -7.88 -5.54 22.56
N MET A 369 -6.83 -4.73 22.55
CA MET A 369 -5.51 -5.13 22.02
C MET A 369 -4.80 -6.04 23.02
N THR A 370 -4.18 -7.12 22.54
CA THR A 370 -3.51 -8.13 23.35
C THR A 370 -2.05 -8.32 22.95
N GLU A 371 -1.22 -8.76 23.86
CA GLU A 371 0.23 -8.87 23.68
C GLU A 371 0.67 -9.95 22.66
N ASN A 372 -0.18 -10.98 22.44
CA ASN A 372 0.10 -12.05 21.50
C ASN A 372 -1.19 -12.79 21.09
N ALA A 373 -1.09 -13.64 20.07
CA ALA A 373 -2.20 -14.40 19.52
C ALA A 373 -2.88 -15.34 20.54
N TYR A 374 -2.13 -15.94 21.45
CA TYR A 374 -2.69 -16.84 22.47
C TYR A 374 -3.47 -16.08 23.55
N ALA A 375 -2.99 -14.90 23.94
CA ALA A 375 -3.71 -14.02 24.86
C ALA A 375 -5.03 -13.51 24.23
N ALA A 376 -5.04 -13.22 22.93
CA ALA A 376 -6.28 -12.91 22.21
C ALA A 376 -7.28 -14.07 22.28
N ALA A 377 -6.80 -15.30 22.08
CA ALA A 377 -7.60 -16.50 22.02
C ALA A 377 -8.08 -17.01 23.37
N GLU A 378 -7.55 -16.52 24.49
CA GLU A 378 -7.92 -16.99 25.83
C GLU A 378 -9.42 -16.82 26.10
N GLY A 379 -10.12 -17.93 26.32
CA GLY A 379 -11.58 -17.94 26.53
C GLY A 379 -12.41 -17.53 25.32
N ALA A 380 -11.83 -17.40 24.12
CA ALA A 380 -12.56 -17.01 22.93
C ALA A 380 -13.51 -18.13 22.43
N ASP A 381 -14.68 -17.71 21.94
CA ASP A 381 -15.64 -18.62 21.30
C ASP A 381 -15.21 -18.92 19.84
N ALA A 382 -14.49 -18.00 19.19
CA ALA A 382 -13.93 -18.17 17.85
C ALA A 382 -12.60 -17.45 17.70
N VAL A 383 -11.74 -17.93 16.80
CA VAL A 383 -10.54 -17.24 16.31
C VAL A 383 -10.74 -16.95 14.83
N ALA A 384 -10.58 -15.70 14.43
CA ALA A 384 -10.62 -15.30 13.03
C ALA A 384 -9.26 -14.74 12.61
N LEU A 385 -8.68 -15.29 11.54
CA LEU A 385 -7.42 -14.87 10.96
C LEU A 385 -7.70 -13.98 9.75
N VAL A 386 -7.33 -12.69 9.87
CA VAL A 386 -7.64 -11.67 8.86
C VAL A 386 -6.41 -11.26 8.06
N THR A 387 -5.22 -11.23 8.66
CA THR A 387 -3.97 -10.90 7.99
C THR A 387 -2.96 -12.03 8.15
N GLU A 388 -2.34 -12.43 7.05
CA GLU A 388 -1.49 -13.64 6.94
C GLU A 388 -0.04 -13.41 7.39
N TRP A 389 0.16 -12.82 8.56
CA TRP A 389 1.49 -12.67 9.15
C TRP A 389 2.21 -14.02 9.31
N ASP A 390 3.52 -14.05 9.04
CA ASP A 390 4.31 -15.29 9.20
C ASP A 390 4.27 -15.82 10.64
N ALA A 391 4.19 -14.93 11.63
CA ALA A 391 4.02 -15.30 13.04
C ALA A 391 2.76 -16.16 13.27
N TYR A 392 1.69 -15.93 12.50
CA TYR A 392 0.46 -16.73 12.64
C TYR A 392 0.56 -18.07 11.92
N ARG A 393 1.36 -18.19 10.86
CA ARG A 393 1.61 -19.47 10.20
C ARG A 393 2.36 -20.46 11.10
N ALA A 394 3.15 -19.93 12.05
CA ALA A 394 3.96 -20.69 12.99
C ALA A 394 3.25 -21.01 14.32
N LEU A 395 1.97 -20.65 14.51
CA LEU A 395 1.24 -20.91 15.75
C LEU A 395 1.09 -22.42 16.01
N ASP A 396 1.28 -22.81 17.26
CA ASP A 396 0.87 -24.13 17.73
C ASP A 396 -0.66 -24.18 17.85
N LEU A 397 -1.30 -24.82 16.86
CA LEU A 397 -2.74 -24.91 16.78
C LEU A 397 -3.37 -25.65 17.97
N ARG A 398 -2.67 -26.63 18.60
CA ARG A 398 -3.17 -27.32 19.78
C ARG A 398 -3.17 -26.40 21.00
N LYS A 399 -2.10 -25.63 21.18
CA LYS A 399 -2.02 -24.60 22.23
C LYS A 399 -3.08 -23.53 22.03
N LEU A 400 -3.27 -23.07 20.78
CA LEU A 400 -4.31 -22.10 20.44
C LEU A 400 -5.70 -22.63 20.78
N ARG A 401 -6.01 -23.89 20.37
CA ARG A 401 -7.28 -24.57 20.67
C ARG A 401 -7.52 -24.73 22.15
N ALA A 402 -6.48 -25.07 22.93
CA ALA A 402 -6.57 -25.25 24.38
C ALA A 402 -6.85 -23.95 25.13
N ALA A 403 -6.45 -22.79 24.61
CA ALA A 403 -6.75 -21.49 25.21
C ALA A 403 -8.20 -21.05 25.00
N MET A 404 -8.89 -21.59 24.00
CA MET A 404 -10.24 -21.19 23.61
C MET A 404 -11.33 -21.90 24.41
N LYS A 405 -12.45 -21.21 24.59
CA LYS A 405 -13.72 -21.80 25.05
C LYS A 405 -14.44 -22.54 23.93
N GLY A 406 -14.57 -21.92 22.76
CA GLY A 406 -15.16 -22.51 21.55
C GLY A 406 -14.11 -23.24 20.71
N ASN A 407 -14.50 -23.71 19.52
CA ASN A 407 -13.61 -24.43 18.61
C ASN A 407 -13.63 -23.91 17.16
N ALA A 408 -14.28 -22.79 16.89
CA ALA A 408 -14.35 -22.23 15.53
C ALA A 408 -13.04 -21.51 15.18
N LEU A 409 -12.39 -21.95 14.10
CA LEU A 409 -11.24 -21.28 13.48
C LEU A 409 -11.64 -20.80 12.09
N ILE A 410 -11.71 -19.50 11.90
CA ILE A 410 -12.09 -18.86 10.64
C ILE A 410 -10.83 -18.29 9.97
N ASP A 411 -10.33 -18.98 8.98
CA ASP A 411 -9.12 -18.62 8.25
C ASP A 411 -9.46 -17.88 6.95
N LEU A 412 -9.51 -16.56 7.02
CA LEU A 412 -9.85 -15.72 5.87
C LEU A 412 -8.67 -15.56 4.88
N ARG A 413 -7.52 -16.17 5.14
CA ARG A 413 -6.31 -16.11 4.32
C ARG A 413 -5.83 -17.47 3.81
N ASN A 414 -6.53 -18.54 4.22
CA ASN A 414 -6.19 -19.91 3.80
C ASN A 414 -4.73 -20.30 4.11
N ILE A 415 -4.20 -19.88 5.27
CA ILE A 415 -2.81 -20.16 5.63
C ILE A 415 -2.62 -21.55 6.23
N TYR A 416 -3.70 -22.18 6.72
CA TYR A 416 -3.64 -23.52 7.27
C TYR A 416 -4.24 -24.55 6.31
N ARG A 417 -3.75 -25.78 6.43
CA ARG A 417 -4.39 -26.94 5.79
C ARG A 417 -5.59 -27.35 6.63
N PRO A 418 -6.76 -27.61 6.03
CA PRO A 418 -7.95 -28.05 6.78
C PRO A 418 -7.67 -29.22 7.73
N ALA A 419 -7.01 -30.25 7.22
CA ALA A 419 -6.67 -31.45 7.98
C ALA A 419 -5.81 -31.17 9.24
N ASP A 420 -4.91 -30.20 9.19
CA ASP A 420 -4.06 -29.85 10.34
C ASP A 420 -4.87 -29.11 11.43
N ALA A 421 -5.78 -28.22 11.03
CA ALA A 421 -6.68 -27.54 11.94
C ALA A 421 -7.70 -28.50 12.58
N GLU A 422 -8.30 -29.38 11.79
CA GLU A 422 -9.24 -30.40 12.28
C GLU A 422 -8.55 -31.37 13.24
N LYS A 423 -7.31 -31.82 12.94
CA LYS A 423 -6.51 -32.67 13.82
C LYS A 423 -6.18 -31.97 15.15
N ALA A 424 -6.10 -30.66 15.18
CA ALA A 424 -5.92 -29.87 16.39
C ALA A 424 -7.23 -29.65 17.17
N GLY A 425 -8.39 -30.10 16.65
CA GLY A 425 -9.70 -30.04 17.29
C GLY A 425 -10.52 -28.80 16.92
N PHE A 426 -10.22 -28.13 15.82
CA PHE A 426 -11.00 -27.01 15.34
C PHE A 426 -12.15 -27.43 14.41
N SER A 427 -13.26 -26.71 14.50
CA SER A 427 -14.20 -26.53 13.39
C SER A 427 -13.61 -25.48 12.46
N TYR A 428 -13.03 -25.94 11.34
CA TYR A 428 -12.27 -25.08 10.44
C TYR A 428 -13.14 -24.51 9.33
N HIS A 429 -13.11 -23.20 9.17
CA HIS A 429 -13.82 -22.45 8.15
C HIS A 429 -12.81 -21.61 7.36
N SER A 430 -12.78 -21.78 6.05
CA SER A 430 -11.85 -21.07 5.17
C SER A 430 -12.60 -20.30 4.09
N VAL A 431 -11.87 -19.73 3.15
CA VAL A 431 -12.40 -18.98 2.01
C VAL A 431 -12.26 -19.83 0.75
N GLY A 432 -13.38 -20.12 0.10
CA GLY A 432 -13.38 -20.79 -1.22
C GLY A 432 -13.13 -22.30 -1.20
N ARG A 433 -13.46 -22.96 -0.09
CA ARG A 433 -13.40 -24.44 0.06
C ARG A 433 -14.38 -24.90 1.13
#